data_69732bd3dc1d28667703edc4aeb9e05d
#
_entry.id   69732bd3dc1d28667703edc4aeb9e05d
#
_cell.length_a   1.000
_cell.length_b   1.000
_cell.length_c   1.000
_cell.angle_alpha   90.00
_cell.angle_beta   90.00
_cell.angle_gamma   90.00
#
_symmetry.space_group_name_H-M   'P 1'
#
loop_
_entity.id
_entity.type
_entity.pdbx_description
1 polymer ?
#
loop_
_entity_poly.entity_id
_entity_poly.type
_entity_poly.pdbx_seq_one_letter_code
_entity_poly.pdbx_strand_id
1 'polypeptide(L)'
;TGPAGQRAHRLALKQAERVAGRLYAVCPGVWTCVGNGLSNQTFVQGPEGVIAIDTGESVQEMQGALDQLRQHTQAPVVAVVYTHFHYVAGTAALPGAQALPIWSHARVPVNLKRTGGEIAPMYQRGLIHQFGIRLPTDGPDGVVSVGLGPFFRNPAHAPYTGGYLPPTNVFSEATHTTLAGLQVQFTPAPSDADDSVTVWFPTL
;
A
#
# COMPACT_ATOMS: atom_id res chain seq x y z
N THR A 1 20.65 -14.37 15.45
CA THR A 1 20.02 -13.38 16.32
C THR A 1 19.70 -12.17 15.50
N GLY A 2 18.50 -11.62 15.64
CA GLY A 2 18.09 -10.39 14.99
C GLY A 2 18.76 -9.13 15.59
N PRO A 3 18.59 -7.96 14.96
CA PRO A 3 19.27 -6.73 15.34
C PRO A 3 18.91 -6.23 16.75
N ALA A 4 17.71 -6.55 17.25
CA ALA A 4 17.27 -6.22 18.62
C ALA A 4 17.26 -7.44 19.57
N GLY A 5 18.09 -8.44 19.31
CA GLY A 5 18.26 -9.61 20.17
C GLY A 5 17.27 -10.75 19.95
N GLN A 6 16.40 -10.65 18.95
CA GLN A 6 15.40 -11.67 18.64
C GLN A 6 16.04 -13.01 18.25
N ARG A 7 15.51 -14.12 18.76
CA ARG A 7 15.86 -15.46 18.34
C ARG A 7 14.92 -15.91 17.23
N ALA A 8 15.40 -15.93 15.99
CA ALA A 8 14.61 -16.32 14.85
C ALA A 8 15.37 -17.24 13.91
N HIS A 9 14.64 -18.00 13.10
CA HIS A 9 15.24 -18.83 12.08
C HIS A 9 15.97 -17.94 11.04
N ARG A 10 17.13 -18.42 10.54
CA ARG A 10 17.97 -17.65 9.62
C ARG A 10 17.24 -17.14 8.37
N LEU A 11 16.23 -17.88 7.88
CA LEU A 11 15.43 -17.45 6.72
C LEU A 11 14.50 -16.31 7.06
N ALA A 12 13.96 -16.23 8.31
CA ALA A 12 13.15 -15.10 8.76
C ALA A 12 14.01 -13.83 8.87
N LEU A 13 15.23 -13.94 9.38
CA LEU A 13 16.20 -12.84 9.41
C LEU A 13 16.51 -12.33 8.00
N LYS A 14 16.80 -13.25 7.07
CA LYS A 14 17.06 -12.90 5.66
C LYS A 14 15.83 -12.28 4.97
N GLN A 15 14.63 -12.74 5.30
CA GLN A 15 13.41 -12.13 4.79
C GLN A 15 13.22 -10.70 5.34
N ALA A 16 13.47 -10.48 6.64
CA ALA A 16 13.40 -9.16 7.25
C ALA A 16 14.32 -8.13 6.55
N GLU A 17 15.53 -8.55 6.14
CA GLU A 17 16.45 -7.71 5.36
C GLU A 17 15.87 -7.33 3.99
N ARG A 18 15.16 -8.26 3.32
CA ARG A 18 14.55 -8.03 2.01
C ARG A 18 13.39 -7.05 2.05
N VAL A 19 12.63 -7.04 3.14
CA VAL A 19 11.48 -6.14 3.34
C VAL A 19 11.83 -4.90 4.15
N ALA A 20 13.11 -4.62 4.36
CA ALA A 20 13.55 -3.39 5.00
C ALA A 20 13.13 -2.16 4.18
N GLY A 21 12.75 -1.07 4.89
CA GLY A 21 12.15 0.12 4.29
C GLY A 21 13.06 0.81 3.28
N ARG A 22 12.67 0.86 2.03
CA ARG A 22 13.32 1.65 0.96
C ARG A 22 12.45 1.79 -0.28
N LEU A 23 12.76 2.80 -1.11
CA LEU A 23 12.20 2.94 -2.45
C LEU A 23 13.06 2.17 -3.47
N TYR A 24 12.44 1.30 -4.23
CA TYR A 24 13.06 0.58 -5.34
C TYR A 24 12.70 1.24 -6.66
N ALA A 25 13.70 1.53 -7.51
CA ALA A 25 13.49 1.78 -8.92
C ALA A 25 13.30 0.42 -9.63
N VAL A 26 12.10 0.12 -10.05
CA VAL A 26 11.74 -1.14 -10.71
C VAL A 26 12.18 -1.12 -12.18
N CYS A 27 11.87 -0.02 -12.87
CA CYS A 27 12.34 0.31 -14.20
C CYS A 27 12.27 1.84 -14.37
N PRO A 28 12.74 2.42 -15.49
CA PRO A 28 12.62 3.86 -15.71
C PRO A 28 11.19 4.36 -15.54
N GLY A 29 10.98 5.34 -14.63
CA GLY A 29 9.67 5.90 -14.33
C GLY A 29 8.77 5.06 -13.40
N VAL A 30 9.25 3.92 -12.87
CA VAL A 30 8.47 3.09 -11.93
C VAL A 30 9.23 2.89 -10.64
N TRP A 31 8.61 3.26 -9.53
CA TRP A 31 9.17 3.11 -8.18
C TRP A 31 8.18 2.40 -7.26
N THR A 32 8.71 1.61 -6.36
CA THR A 32 7.91 0.94 -5.32
C THR A 32 8.55 1.16 -3.96
N CYS A 33 7.80 1.76 -3.04
CA CYS A 33 8.18 1.91 -1.65
C CYS A 33 7.85 0.62 -0.90
N VAL A 34 8.88 -0.10 -0.46
CA VAL A 34 8.75 -1.36 0.28
C VAL A 34 9.10 -1.13 1.75
N GLY A 35 8.40 -1.80 2.66
CA GLY A 35 8.72 -1.77 4.10
C GLY A 35 8.44 -0.45 4.80
N ASN A 36 7.74 0.47 4.14
CA ASN A 36 7.24 1.71 4.74
C ASN A 36 6.09 1.42 5.73
N GLY A 37 5.22 0.49 5.36
CA GLY A 37 4.15 -0.10 6.17
C GLY A 37 3.93 -1.56 5.80
N LEU A 38 2.72 -2.08 5.90
CA LEU A 38 2.37 -3.42 5.43
C LEU A 38 2.31 -3.49 3.90
N SER A 39 1.77 -2.46 3.25
CA SER A 39 1.66 -2.40 1.80
C SER A 39 2.87 -1.75 1.15
N ASN A 40 3.02 -2.05 -0.13
CA ASN A 40 3.88 -1.29 -1.02
C ASN A 40 3.06 -0.15 -1.64
N GLN A 41 3.62 1.05 -1.69
CA GLN A 41 3.08 2.14 -2.49
C GLN A 41 3.88 2.19 -3.79
N THR A 42 3.20 2.00 -4.93
CA THR A 42 3.86 2.00 -6.24
C THR A 42 3.52 3.28 -7.01
N PHE A 43 4.51 3.84 -7.66
CA PHE A 43 4.41 5.08 -8.43
C PHE A 43 4.83 4.82 -9.86
N VAL A 44 3.98 5.18 -10.80
CA VAL A 44 4.24 5.03 -12.24
C VAL A 44 4.17 6.40 -12.90
N GLN A 45 5.28 6.88 -13.41
CA GLN A 45 5.37 8.18 -14.09
C GLN A 45 5.11 8.02 -15.58
N GLY A 46 4.12 8.73 -16.05
CA GLY A 46 3.86 8.95 -17.45
C GLY A 46 4.21 10.39 -17.87
N PRO A 47 3.96 10.75 -19.13
CA PRO A 47 4.27 12.08 -19.66
C PRO A 47 3.49 13.23 -18.99
N GLU A 48 2.31 12.95 -18.40
CA GLU A 48 1.44 13.96 -17.78
C GLU A 48 1.55 14.02 -16.25
N GLY A 49 2.31 13.12 -15.61
CA GLY A 49 2.47 13.06 -14.17
C GLY A 49 2.62 11.63 -13.65
N VAL A 50 2.34 11.44 -12.37
CA VAL A 50 2.52 10.18 -11.66
C VAL A 50 1.17 9.57 -11.31
N ILE A 51 1.02 8.27 -11.51
CA ILE A 51 -0.07 7.44 -11.00
C ILE A 51 0.41 6.85 -9.65
N ALA A 52 -0.34 7.07 -8.57
CA ALA A 52 -0.11 6.40 -7.29
C ALA A 52 -0.98 5.14 -7.21
N ILE A 53 -0.35 3.98 -7.04
CA ILE A 53 -1.03 2.69 -6.88
C ILE A 53 -0.90 2.27 -5.42
N ASP A 54 -2.04 2.18 -4.75
CA ASP A 54 -2.21 2.05 -3.31
C ASP A 54 -1.60 3.20 -2.49
N THR A 55 -2.19 3.51 -1.36
CA THR A 55 -1.83 4.68 -0.57
C THR A 55 -1.51 4.35 0.90
N GLY A 56 -1.43 3.06 1.23
CA GLY A 56 -1.10 2.60 2.57
C GLY A 56 -2.26 2.71 3.56
N GLU A 57 -1.93 2.54 4.84
CA GLU A 57 -2.90 2.45 5.93
C GLU A 57 -3.13 3.79 6.66
N SER A 58 -2.36 4.84 6.33
CA SER A 58 -2.51 6.17 6.96
C SER A 58 -1.96 7.30 6.08
N VAL A 59 -2.40 8.51 6.38
CA VAL A 59 -1.87 9.76 5.78
C VAL A 59 -0.36 9.85 5.96
N GLN A 60 0.14 9.53 7.15
CA GLN A 60 1.57 9.60 7.47
C GLN A 60 2.39 8.56 6.69
N GLU A 61 1.84 7.36 6.50
CA GLU A 61 2.49 6.33 5.69
C GLU A 61 2.65 6.79 4.23
N MET A 62 1.57 7.32 3.65
CA MET A 62 1.62 7.84 2.28
C MET A 62 2.53 9.07 2.17
N GLN A 63 2.55 9.95 3.17
CA GLN A 63 3.49 11.08 3.20
C GLN A 63 4.94 10.59 3.17
N GLY A 64 5.29 9.58 3.98
CA GLY A 64 6.63 8.99 3.98
C GLY A 64 7.01 8.37 2.63
N ALA A 65 6.06 7.76 1.92
CA ALA A 65 6.28 7.25 0.57
C ALA A 65 6.48 8.38 -0.45
N LEU A 66 5.71 9.47 -0.35
CA LEU A 66 5.87 10.66 -1.18
C LEU A 66 7.23 11.34 -0.97
N ASP A 67 7.68 11.46 0.28
CA ASP A 67 8.97 12.08 0.60
C ASP A 67 10.13 11.31 -0.04
N GLN A 68 10.04 9.98 -0.08
CA GLN A 68 11.00 9.15 -0.80
C GLN A 68 10.88 9.33 -2.33
N LEU A 69 9.66 9.35 -2.89
CA LEU A 69 9.44 9.59 -4.32
C LEU A 69 10.02 10.93 -4.78
N ARG A 70 9.88 11.98 -3.97
CA ARG A 70 10.35 13.34 -4.29
C ARG A 70 11.86 13.46 -4.42
N GLN A 71 12.64 12.46 -4.00
CA GLN A 71 14.06 12.36 -4.28
C GLN A 71 14.36 11.92 -5.74
N HIS A 72 13.36 11.41 -6.46
CA HIS A 72 13.49 10.86 -7.81
C HIS A 72 12.73 11.66 -8.87
N THR A 73 11.59 12.24 -8.52
CA THR A 73 10.77 13.05 -9.43
C THR A 73 9.99 14.14 -8.72
N GLN A 74 9.81 15.28 -9.41
CA GLN A 74 8.95 16.38 -8.97
C GLN A 74 7.61 16.41 -9.72
N ALA A 75 7.36 15.44 -10.64
CA ALA A 75 6.12 15.37 -11.39
C ALA A 75 4.91 15.21 -10.42
N PRO A 76 3.79 15.92 -10.67
CA PRO A 76 2.61 15.85 -9.81
C PRO A 76 1.98 14.45 -9.86
N VAL A 77 1.39 14.01 -8.74
CA VAL A 77 0.46 12.88 -8.78
C VAL A 77 -0.82 13.35 -9.45
N VAL A 78 -1.27 12.64 -10.49
CA VAL A 78 -2.42 13.02 -11.31
C VAL A 78 -3.54 11.97 -11.31
N ALA A 79 -3.28 10.78 -10.78
CA ALA A 79 -4.29 9.74 -10.61
C ALA A 79 -3.93 8.81 -9.45
N VAL A 80 -4.95 8.16 -8.89
CA VAL A 80 -4.82 7.13 -7.86
C VAL A 80 -5.51 5.85 -8.33
N VAL A 81 -4.90 4.70 -8.04
CA VAL A 81 -5.49 3.39 -8.28
C VAL A 81 -5.46 2.60 -6.96
N TYR A 82 -6.59 2.06 -6.54
CA TYR A 82 -6.65 1.10 -5.45
C TYR A 82 -6.66 -0.31 -6.03
N THR A 83 -5.66 -1.10 -5.67
CA THR A 83 -5.61 -2.51 -6.10
C THR A 83 -6.66 -3.36 -5.39
N HIS A 84 -6.98 -3.03 -4.14
CA HIS A 84 -8.01 -3.62 -3.29
C HIS A 84 -8.25 -2.73 -2.06
N PHE A 85 -9.17 -3.12 -1.18
CA PHE A 85 -9.65 -2.24 -0.11
C PHE A 85 -8.68 -2.00 1.07
N HIS A 86 -7.64 -2.82 1.25
CA HIS A 86 -6.81 -2.78 2.47
C HIS A 86 -5.97 -1.50 2.59
N TYR A 87 -5.43 -0.98 1.49
CA TYR A 87 -4.36 0.04 1.50
C TYR A 87 -4.76 1.34 0.83
N VAL A 88 -5.87 1.90 1.27
CA VAL A 88 -6.52 3.09 0.67
C VAL A 88 -6.56 4.30 1.61
N ALA A 89 -6.08 4.13 2.86
CA ALA A 89 -6.30 5.12 3.91
C ALA A 89 -5.29 6.28 3.91
N GLY A 90 -4.31 6.29 3.01
CA GLY A 90 -3.35 7.40 2.90
C GLY A 90 -3.69 8.44 1.83
N THR A 91 -4.77 8.28 1.08
CA THR A 91 -5.06 9.09 -0.12
C THR A 91 -5.11 10.59 0.15
N ALA A 92 -5.62 11.01 1.32
CA ALA A 92 -5.69 12.43 1.68
C ALA A 92 -4.32 13.11 1.88
N ALA A 93 -3.22 12.35 1.92
CA ALA A 93 -1.85 12.91 1.93
C ALA A 93 -1.44 13.49 0.57
N LEU A 94 -2.09 13.10 -0.51
CA LEU A 94 -1.74 13.53 -1.86
C LEU A 94 -2.12 15.00 -2.08
N PRO A 95 -1.23 15.84 -2.63
CA PRO A 95 -1.58 17.20 -2.99
C PRO A 95 -2.80 17.24 -3.93
N GLY A 96 -3.82 18.00 -3.58
CA GLY A 96 -5.04 18.11 -4.39
C GLY A 96 -5.90 16.85 -4.43
N ALA A 97 -5.76 15.95 -3.48
CA ALA A 97 -6.40 14.62 -3.44
C ALA A 97 -7.89 14.60 -3.77
N GLN A 98 -8.64 15.63 -3.33
CA GLN A 98 -10.08 15.75 -3.58
C GLN A 98 -10.47 15.91 -5.06
N ALA A 99 -9.54 16.36 -5.90
CA ALA A 99 -9.75 16.57 -7.33
C ALA A 99 -9.14 15.45 -8.20
N LEU A 100 -8.39 14.52 -7.60
CA LEU A 100 -7.74 13.45 -8.35
C LEU A 100 -8.76 12.39 -8.80
N PRO A 101 -8.65 11.87 -10.03
CA PRO A 101 -9.36 10.67 -10.43
C PRO A 101 -8.84 9.47 -9.62
N ILE A 102 -9.74 8.80 -8.91
CA ILE A 102 -9.45 7.62 -8.10
C ILE A 102 -10.16 6.43 -8.73
N TRP A 103 -9.39 5.42 -9.12
CA TRP A 103 -9.87 4.22 -9.80
C TRP A 103 -9.83 3.02 -8.86
N SER A 104 -10.90 2.23 -8.86
CA SER A 104 -10.94 0.96 -8.11
C SER A 104 -12.00 0.00 -8.63
N HIS A 105 -11.90 -1.25 -8.21
CA HIS A 105 -13.04 -2.17 -8.31
C HIS A 105 -14.24 -1.65 -7.52
N ALA A 106 -15.46 -1.85 -8.04
CA ALA A 106 -16.70 -1.35 -7.42
C ALA A 106 -16.96 -1.90 -6.01
N ARG A 107 -16.34 -3.01 -5.63
CA ARG A 107 -16.47 -3.61 -4.29
C ARG A 107 -15.59 -2.98 -3.22
N VAL A 108 -14.59 -2.17 -3.55
CA VAL A 108 -13.70 -1.53 -2.57
C VAL A 108 -14.46 -0.78 -1.47
N PRO A 109 -15.41 0.13 -1.77
CA PRO A 109 -16.18 0.81 -0.73
C PRO A 109 -17.06 -0.14 0.10
N VAL A 110 -17.57 -1.20 -0.53
CA VAL A 110 -18.42 -2.22 0.13
C VAL A 110 -17.59 -3.00 1.16
N ASN A 111 -16.41 -3.46 0.77
CA ASN A 111 -15.51 -4.22 1.63
C ASN A 111 -14.98 -3.38 2.80
N LEU A 112 -14.64 -2.11 2.57
CA LEU A 112 -14.28 -1.17 3.63
C LEU A 112 -15.39 -1.01 4.66
N LYS A 113 -16.62 -0.80 4.22
CA LYS A 113 -17.78 -0.68 5.11
C LYS A 113 -17.99 -1.96 5.92
N ARG A 114 -17.85 -3.12 5.28
CA ARG A 114 -18.03 -4.42 5.91
C ARG A 114 -16.95 -4.71 6.96
N THR A 115 -15.68 -4.50 6.63
CA THR A 115 -14.56 -4.73 7.56
C THR A 115 -14.52 -3.74 8.71
N GLY A 116 -14.93 -2.49 8.50
CA GLY A 116 -15.07 -1.48 9.54
C GLY A 116 -16.34 -1.61 10.40
N GLY A 117 -17.31 -2.43 9.98
CA GLY A 117 -18.61 -2.60 10.62
C GLY A 117 -18.90 -4.04 11.04
N GLU A 118 -19.55 -4.80 10.16
CA GLU A 118 -20.11 -6.13 10.49
C GLU A 118 -19.09 -7.11 11.06
N ILE A 119 -17.91 -7.18 10.48
CA ILE A 119 -16.88 -8.16 10.84
C ILE A 119 -15.71 -7.55 11.63
N ALA A 120 -15.79 -6.26 11.98
CA ALA A 120 -14.69 -5.54 12.62
C ALA A 120 -14.07 -6.27 13.84
N PRO A 121 -14.83 -6.83 14.80
CA PRO A 121 -14.25 -7.54 15.95
C PRO A 121 -13.47 -8.78 15.56
N MET A 122 -13.97 -9.55 14.60
CA MET A 122 -13.29 -10.77 14.12
C MET A 122 -12.09 -10.43 13.26
N TYR A 123 -12.21 -9.42 12.41
CA TYR A 123 -11.12 -8.92 11.59
C TYR A 123 -9.95 -8.43 12.45
N GLN A 124 -10.22 -7.59 13.46
CA GLN A 124 -9.20 -7.09 14.40
C GLN A 124 -8.53 -8.22 15.17
N ARG A 125 -9.30 -9.21 15.63
CA ARG A 125 -8.74 -10.39 16.26
C ARG A 125 -7.82 -11.18 15.34
N GLY A 126 -8.22 -11.31 14.06
CA GLY A 126 -7.40 -11.95 13.03
C GLY A 126 -6.05 -11.27 12.86
N LEU A 127 -6.02 -9.94 12.80
CA LEU A 127 -4.79 -9.15 12.68
C LEU A 127 -3.81 -9.38 13.86
N ILE A 128 -4.33 -9.50 15.10
CA ILE A 128 -3.50 -9.78 16.28
C ILE A 128 -2.75 -11.11 16.10
N HIS A 129 -3.43 -12.14 15.62
CA HIS A 129 -2.83 -13.45 15.43
C HIS A 129 -1.93 -13.50 14.20
N GLN A 130 -2.36 -12.89 13.09
CA GLN A 130 -1.65 -12.92 11.82
C GLN A 130 -0.29 -12.22 11.92
N PHE A 131 -0.24 -11.06 12.57
CA PHE A 131 0.95 -10.20 12.60
C PHE A 131 1.68 -10.20 13.94
N GLY A 132 1.18 -10.95 14.94
CA GLY A 132 1.83 -11.01 16.26
C GLY A 132 1.93 -9.63 16.94
N ILE A 133 0.96 -8.72 16.73
CA ILE A 133 1.03 -7.31 17.14
C ILE A 133 1.10 -7.08 18.66
N ARG A 134 0.88 -8.11 19.46
CA ARG A 134 1.03 -8.08 20.92
C ARG A 134 2.37 -8.66 21.41
N LEU A 135 3.17 -9.19 20.50
CA LEU A 135 4.51 -9.69 20.84
C LEU A 135 5.49 -8.52 20.96
N PRO A 136 6.53 -8.66 21.79
CA PRO A 136 7.59 -7.65 21.87
C PRO A 136 8.32 -7.50 20.52
N THR A 137 8.93 -6.36 20.29
CA THR A 137 9.75 -6.09 19.10
C THR A 137 11.23 -6.33 19.33
N ASP A 138 11.64 -6.55 20.60
CA ASP A 138 13.01 -6.73 21.03
C ASP A 138 13.16 -7.96 21.95
N GLY A 139 14.40 -8.31 22.25
CA GLY A 139 14.73 -9.47 23.08
C GLY A 139 14.50 -10.82 22.38
N PRO A 140 14.75 -11.93 23.09
CA PRO A 140 14.79 -13.28 22.50
C PRO A 140 13.44 -13.73 21.91
N ASP A 141 12.33 -13.25 22.43
CA ASP A 141 10.98 -13.60 21.99
C ASP A 141 10.34 -12.52 21.10
N GLY A 142 11.14 -11.53 20.69
CA GLY A 142 10.71 -10.43 19.83
C GLY A 142 10.43 -10.84 18.41
N VAL A 143 9.46 -10.15 17.77
CA VAL A 143 9.14 -10.29 16.35
C VAL A 143 10.21 -9.59 15.51
N VAL A 144 10.80 -10.30 14.56
CA VAL A 144 11.83 -9.74 13.65
C VAL A 144 11.21 -8.91 12.53
N SER A 145 10.08 -9.37 12.01
CA SER A 145 9.27 -8.71 11.00
C SER A 145 7.89 -9.36 10.95
N VAL A 146 6.92 -8.67 10.37
CA VAL A 146 5.58 -9.23 10.17
C VAL A 146 5.45 -10.00 8.85
N GLY A 147 6.58 -10.28 8.19
CA GLY A 147 6.66 -11.06 6.95
C GLY A 147 6.56 -10.22 5.67
N LEU A 148 5.68 -9.23 5.65
CA LEU A 148 5.45 -8.32 4.52
C LEU A 148 6.27 -7.02 4.64
N GLY A 149 6.61 -6.64 5.87
CA GLY A 149 7.36 -5.45 6.22
C GLY A 149 7.95 -5.60 7.61
N PRO A 150 8.76 -4.63 8.06
CA PRO A 150 9.35 -4.66 9.41
C PRO A 150 8.30 -4.49 10.51
N PHE A 151 7.18 -3.83 10.23
CA PHE A 151 6.16 -3.47 11.23
C PHE A 151 4.76 -3.80 10.73
N PHE A 152 3.85 -4.16 11.64
CA PHE A 152 2.41 -4.07 11.39
C PHE A 152 2.00 -2.60 11.19
N ARG A 153 2.48 -1.72 12.07
CA ARG A 153 2.41 -0.26 11.92
C ARG A 153 3.75 0.34 12.27
N ASN A 154 4.32 1.08 11.35
CA ASN A 154 5.59 1.76 11.56
C ASN A 154 5.40 2.86 12.62
N PRO A 155 6.11 2.82 13.76
CA PRO A 155 5.99 3.85 14.81
C PRO A 155 6.22 5.28 14.31
N ALA A 156 7.02 5.46 13.26
CA ALA A 156 7.27 6.77 12.65
C ALA A 156 6.03 7.39 12.01
N HIS A 157 4.98 6.60 11.76
CA HIS A 157 3.73 7.07 11.15
C HIS A 157 2.63 7.39 12.17
N ALA A 158 2.93 7.41 13.48
CA ALA A 158 1.96 7.89 14.44
C ALA A 158 1.53 9.34 14.12
N PRO A 159 0.25 9.71 14.25
CA PRO A 159 -0.86 9.01 14.90
C PRO A 159 -1.71 8.10 14.00
N TYR A 160 -1.27 7.72 12.82
CA TYR A 160 -1.97 6.82 11.86
C TYR A 160 -3.35 7.36 11.43
N THR A 161 -3.39 8.59 11.00
CA THR A 161 -4.62 9.27 10.58
C THR A 161 -5.19 8.62 9.33
N GLY A 162 -6.46 8.21 9.39
CA GLY A 162 -7.17 7.71 8.20
C GLY A 162 -7.53 8.86 7.25
N GLY A 163 -7.25 8.67 5.98
CA GLY A 163 -7.50 9.63 4.92
C GLY A 163 -8.02 8.97 3.64
N TYR A 164 -8.89 7.97 3.78
CA TYR A 164 -9.57 7.36 2.63
C TYR A 164 -10.44 8.38 1.89
N LEU A 165 -10.34 8.38 0.56
CA LEU A 165 -11.25 9.09 -0.33
C LEU A 165 -11.98 8.07 -1.21
N PRO A 166 -13.31 8.22 -1.39
CA PRO A 166 -14.07 7.33 -2.25
C PRO A 166 -13.58 7.37 -3.69
N PRO A 167 -13.59 6.23 -4.41
CA PRO A 167 -13.24 6.22 -5.82
C PRO A 167 -14.22 7.06 -6.64
N THR A 168 -13.69 7.80 -7.61
CA THR A 168 -14.48 8.58 -8.58
C THR A 168 -14.78 7.77 -9.84
N ASN A 169 -14.01 6.71 -10.08
CA ASN A 169 -14.13 5.83 -11.24
C ASN A 169 -14.13 4.38 -10.76
N VAL A 170 -15.21 3.67 -11.00
CA VAL A 170 -15.34 2.28 -10.56
C VAL A 170 -15.59 1.35 -11.75
N PHE A 171 -15.09 0.13 -11.64
CA PHE A 171 -15.30 -0.93 -12.63
C PHE A 171 -15.53 -2.27 -11.93
N SER A 172 -16.15 -3.21 -12.64
CA SER A 172 -16.39 -4.59 -12.18
C SER A 172 -15.89 -5.64 -13.18
N GLU A 173 -15.47 -5.18 -14.35
CA GLU A 173 -14.99 -6.00 -15.46
C GLU A 173 -13.68 -5.44 -15.99
N ALA A 174 -13.00 -6.18 -16.87
CA ALA A 174 -11.78 -5.70 -17.51
C ALA A 174 -12.01 -4.35 -18.20
N THR A 175 -11.23 -3.35 -17.85
CA THR A 175 -11.41 -1.96 -18.26
C THR A 175 -10.10 -1.37 -18.76
N HIS A 176 -10.17 -0.64 -19.87
CA HIS A 176 -9.04 0.07 -20.45
C HIS A 176 -9.24 1.57 -20.30
N THR A 177 -8.18 2.28 -20.00
CA THR A 177 -8.19 3.74 -19.87
C THR A 177 -6.82 4.33 -20.15
N THR A 178 -6.74 5.66 -20.14
CA THR A 178 -5.45 6.39 -20.19
C THR A 178 -5.31 7.17 -18.90
N LEU A 179 -4.19 6.99 -18.19
CA LEU A 179 -3.85 7.72 -16.98
C LEU A 179 -2.43 8.26 -17.11
N ALA A 180 -2.21 9.51 -16.74
CA ALA A 180 -0.91 10.18 -16.85
C ALA A 180 -0.29 10.07 -18.27
N GLY A 181 -1.12 9.95 -19.33
CA GLY A 181 -0.68 9.73 -20.70
C GLY A 181 -0.26 8.29 -21.03
N LEU A 182 -0.44 7.34 -20.10
CA LEU A 182 -0.14 5.92 -20.28
C LEU A 182 -1.42 5.12 -20.52
N GLN A 183 -1.37 4.13 -21.42
CA GLN A 183 -2.42 3.13 -21.55
C GLN A 183 -2.40 2.22 -20.32
N VAL A 184 -3.55 2.04 -19.69
CA VAL A 184 -3.71 1.21 -18.48
C VAL A 184 -4.86 0.24 -18.68
N GLN A 185 -4.63 -1.01 -18.35
CA GLN A 185 -5.65 -2.03 -18.30
C GLN A 185 -5.84 -2.52 -16.86
N PHE A 186 -7.07 -2.47 -16.38
CA PHE A 186 -7.49 -3.08 -15.12
C PHE A 186 -8.16 -4.41 -15.40
N THR A 187 -7.76 -5.45 -14.68
CA THR A 187 -8.40 -6.77 -14.77
C THR A 187 -8.76 -7.25 -13.37
N PRO A 188 -10.05 -7.47 -13.06
CA PRO A 188 -10.43 -8.11 -11.80
C PRO A 188 -9.72 -9.45 -11.62
N ALA A 189 -9.05 -9.61 -10.50
CA ALA A 189 -8.23 -10.78 -10.16
C ALA A 189 -8.41 -11.10 -8.67
N PRO A 190 -9.57 -11.65 -8.25
CA PRO A 190 -9.83 -11.99 -6.86
C PRO A 190 -8.67 -12.81 -6.25
N SER A 191 -8.14 -12.34 -5.12
CA SER A 191 -7.01 -12.98 -4.42
C SER A 191 -7.27 -12.99 -2.91
N ASP A 192 -6.54 -12.18 -2.09
CA ASP A 192 -6.83 -12.03 -0.66
C ASP A 192 -8.16 -11.29 -0.40
N ALA A 193 -8.63 -10.53 -1.38
CA ALA A 193 -9.93 -9.88 -1.40
C ALA A 193 -10.61 -10.06 -2.76
N ASP A 194 -11.94 -10.06 -2.77
CA ASP A 194 -12.76 -10.24 -3.98
C ASP A 194 -12.84 -8.96 -4.85
N ASP A 195 -12.24 -7.88 -4.40
CA ASP A 195 -12.10 -6.61 -5.11
C ASP A 195 -10.68 -6.39 -5.67
N SER A 196 -9.81 -7.38 -5.55
CA SER A 196 -8.44 -7.29 -6.05
C SER A 196 -8.38 -7.18 -7.57
N VAL A 197 -7.45 -6.35 -8.05
CA VAL A 197 -7.25 -6.11 -9.49
C VAL A 197 -5.78 -6.17 -9.87
N THR A 198 -5.52 -6.61 -11.09
CA THR A 198 -4.24 -6.42 -11.76
C THR A 198 -4.26 -5.11 -12.51
N VAL A 199 -3.16 -4.35 -12.43
CA VAL A 199 -2.94 -3.12 -13.20
C VAL A 199 -1.84 -3.39 -14.20
N TRP A 200 -2.16 -3.32 -15.47
CA TRP A 200 -1.25 -3.60 -16.58
C TRP A 200 -0.97 -2.35 -17.41
N PHE A 201 0.30 -2.13 -17.72
CA PHE A 201 0.78 -1.04 -18.57
C PHE A 201 1.43 -1.65 -19.82
N PRO A 202 0.72 -1.74 -20.95
CA PRO A 202 1.21 -2.45 -22.14
C PRO A 202 2.47 -1.85 -22.77
N THR A 203 2.78 -0.60 -22.45
CA THR A 203 3.88 0.16 -23.07
C THR A 203 5.06 0.45 -22.14
N LEU A 204 5.06 -0.10 -20.94
CA LEU A 204 6.16 0.00 -19.97
C LEU A 204 7.04 -1.24 -19.93
#